data_fe073dded757865c795437feb4c5f2d7
#
_entry.id   fe073dded757865c795437feb4c5f2d7
#
_cell.length_a   1.000
_cell.length_b   1.000
_cell.length_c   1.000
_cell.angle_alpha   90.00
_cell.angle_beta   90.00
_cell.angle_gamma   90.00
#
_symmetry.space_group_name_H-M   'P 1'
#
loop_
_entity.id
_entity.type
_entity.pdbx_description
1 polymer ?
#
loop_
_entity_poly.entity_id
_entity_poly.type
_entity_poly.pdbx_seq_one_letter_code
_entity_poly.pdbx_strand_id
1 'polypeptide(L)'
;MYETNHTSERLKLLFKILIPVLIYQLANFSAQFIDTVMTGQYHEMHLAGVSIAGSLYNPFFTLLNGIVAALIPIVGQLLGKNDKNGIQKIVFQFMYIGILLAIILFCIGLIGLNPALNQMHLEAEVSTIAREYLLLLSIGFIPFLLFSVIRSFIDALGLTRVSMFLMILLVPLNMFFNYSLIYGKFGLPELGGPGAGLGTAMAYWVLLIVAIIVLKKHPKLKPYHVLSFERPHLLLWKEPFALGLPIGFNVFGEVAIFALVGLLMAKFGSQVIASHQAAMNFSYLAYAFPMSISNALTIIVSYEIGQKNQKSAKEYIRLGISTSVIIAFLTLVWLYFNRPMISGLYGTSESFIQLTMVFLSYSLLFQMFDAIAAPIQGILRGYKDAKMPFILCLLGFWVIGLPVGIMLDWMTDLGPYAYWIALIAGLMSNCFLLMLRLRSVQKKYDERGLVYGK
;
A
#
# COMPACT_ATOMS: atom_id res chain seq x y z
N MET A 1 -13.67 20.91 1.88
CA MET A 1 -13.70 19.78 2.86
C MET A 1 -14.28 20.26 4.17
N TYR A 2 -13.54 20.79 5.10
CA TYR A 2 -14.04 21.40 6.32
C TYR A 2 -13.19 22.64 6.61
N GLU A 3 -13.83 23.77 6.98
CA GLU A 3 -13.10 24.93 7.50
C GLU A 3 -12.66 24.63 8.94
N THR A 4 -11.38 24.82 9.22
CA THR A 4 -10.80 24.60 10.55
C THR A 4 -9.97 25.80 10.96
N ASN A 5 -10.33 26.42 12.07
CA ASN A 5 -9.68 27.64 12.56
C ASN A 5 -8.73 27.35 13.74
N HIS A 6 -9.00 26.28 14.50
CA HIS A 6 -8.23 25.93 15.69
C HIS A 6 -7.47 24.60 15.52
N THR A 7 -6.36 24.47 16.23
CA THR A 7 -5.52 23.25 16.22
C THR A 7 -6.30 21.99 16.64
N SER A 8 -7.23 22.11 17.59
CA SER A 8 -8.08 21.01 18.04
C SER A 8 -9.04 20.52 16.94
N GLU A 9 -9.57 21.42 16.14
CA GLU A 9 -10.44 21.09 15.00
C GLU A 9 -9.65 20.36 13.90
N ARG A 10 -8.42 20.84 13.63
CA ARG A 10 -7.50 20.19 12.68
C ARG A 10 -7.13 18.79 13.14
N LEU A 11 -6.82 18.62 14.41
CA LEU A 11 -6.51 17.30 14.96
C LEU A 11 -7.74 16.38 14.86
N LYS A 12 -8.92 16.87 15.18
CA LYS A 12 -10.18 16.13 15.03
C LYS A 12 -10.45 15.73 13.58
N LEU A 13 -10.18 16.61 12.62
CA LEU A 13 -10.32 16.29 11.20
C LEU A 13 -9.29 15.23 10.75
N LEU A 14 -8.04 15.39 11.19
CA LEU A 14 -6.99 14.41 10.90
C LEU A 14 -7.40 13.00 11.39
N PHE A 15 -7.84 12.86 12.63
CA PHE A 15 -8.30 11.57 13.16
C PHE A 15 -9.59 11.07 12.50
N LYS A 16 -10.49 11.97 12.10
CA LYS A 16 -11.72 11.61 11.37
C LYS A 16 -11.41 10.96 10.01
N ILE A 17 -10.31 11.35 9.38
CA ILE A 17 -9.84 10.76 8.12
C ILE A 17 -8.95 9.55 8.40
N LEU A 18 -8.02 9.65 9.35
CA LEU A 18 -7.04 8.64 9.69
C LEU A 18 -7.64 7.32 10.18
N ILE A 19 -8.57 7.38 11.14
CA ILE A 19 -9.12 6.16 11.75
C ILE A 19 -9.82 5.26 10.73
N PRO A 20 -10.71 5.77 9.85
CA PRO A 20 -11.28 4.95 8.79
C PRO A 20 -10.24 4.37 7.83
N VAL A 21 -9.19 5.14 7.50
CA VAL A 21 -8.08 4.67 6.64
C VAL A 21 -7.36 3.51 7.31
N LEU A 22 -7.04 3.62 8.59
CA LEU A 22 -6.40 2.55 9.36
C LEU A 22 -7.27 1.28 9.40
N ILE A 23 -8.57 1.43 9.65
CA ILE A 23 -9.50 0.30 9.70
C ILE A 23 -9.57 -0.41 8.36
N TYR A 24 -9.66 0.31 7.24
CA TYR A 24 -9.71 -0.36 5.94
C TYR A 24 -8.37 -1.01 5.55
N GLN A 25 -7.23 -0.48 5.98
CA GLN A 25 -5.94 -1.15 5.82
C GLN A 25 -5.91 -2.48 6.58
N LEU A 26 -6.36 -2.48 7.82
CA LEU A 26 -6.47 -3.71 8.62
C LEU A 26 -7.45 -4.71 8.00
N ALA A 27 -8.58 -4.25 7.45
CA ALA A 27 -9.53 -5.11 6.74
C ALA A 27 -8.89 -5.76 5.50
N ASN A 28 -8.08 -5.03 4.75
CA ASN A 28 -7.36 -5.57 3.61
C ASN A 28 -6.36 -6.67 4.01
N PHE A 29 -5.58 -6.44 5.08
CA PHE A 29 -4.69 -7.48 5.64
C PHE A 29 -5.47 -8.70 6.13
N SER A 30 -6.63 -8.49 6.75
CA SER A 30 -7.48 -9.57 7.23
C SER A 30 -8.00 -10.45 6.08
N ALA A 31 -8.40 -9.86 4.96
CA ALA A 31 -8.83 -10.61 3.79
C ALA A 31 -7.70 -11.51 3.23
N GLN A 32 -6.47 -10.97 3.11
CA GLN A 32 -5.30 -11.74 2.67
C GLN A 32 -4.95 -12.87 3.66
N PHE A 33 -5.08 -12.61 4.96
CA PHE A 33 -4.85 -13.62 5.99
C PHE A 33 -5.87 -14.74 5.90
N ILE A 34 -7.15 -14.44 5.68
CA ILE A 34 -8.22 -15.42 5.49
C ILE A 34 -7.94 -16.30 4.28
N ASP A 35 -7.54 -15.72 3.15
CA ASP A 35 -7.15 -16.48 1.94
C ASP A 35 -6.07 -17.52 2.26
N THR A 36 -5.04 -17.11 2.97
CA THR A 36 -3.91 -17.97 3.35
C THR A 36 -4.35 -19.09 4.30
N VAL A 37 -5.11 -18.76 5.34
CA VAL A 37 -5.57 -19.74 6.34
C VAL A 37 -6.51 -20.76 5.71
N MET A 38 -7.50 -20.32 4.94
CA MET A 38 -8.48 -21.22 4.33
C MET A 38 -7.84 -22.15 3.30
N THR A 39 -6.90 -21.63 2.49
CA THR A 39 -6.16 -22.45 1.53
C THR A 39 -5.23 -23.46 2.24
N GLY A 40 -4.57 -23.05 3.32
CA GLY A 40 -3.69 -23.93 4.11
C GLY A 40 -4.45 -25.03 4.84
N GLN A 41 -5.65 -24.74 5.34
CA GLN A 41 -6.52 -25.74 5.95
C GLN A 41 -7.08 -26.76 4.94
N TYR A 42 -7.15 -26.38 3.67
CA TYR A 42 -7.58 -27.30 2.61
C TYR A 42 -6.48 -28.33 2.28
N HIS A 43 -5.27 -27.85 1.91
CA HIS A 43 -4.12 -28.71 1.65
C HIS A 43 -2.82 -27.90 1.55
N GLU A 44 -1.70 -28.45 2.03
CA GLU A 44 -0.38 -27.77 2.02
C GLU A 44 0.12 -27.43 0.62
N MET A 45 -0.09 -28.30 -0.38
CA MET A 45 0.32 -28.04 -1.76
C MET A 45 -0.48 -26.89 -2.39
N HIS A 46 -1.75 -26.76 -2.06
CA HIS A 46 -2.57 -25.63 -2.50
C HIS A 46 -2.09 -24.33 -1.87
N LEU A 47 -1.74 -24.32 -0.59
CA LEU A 47 -1.12 -23.17 0.06
C LEU A 47 0.20 -22.78 -0.61
N ALA A 48 1.05 -23.76 -0.92
CA ALA A 48 2.32 -23.51 -1.63
C ALA A 48 2.09 -22.87 -3.00
N GLY A 49 1.17 -23.42 -3.79
CA GLY A 49 0.83 -22.89 -5.12
C GLY A 49 0.28 -21.47 -5.07
N VAL A 50 -0.64 -21.19 -4.14
CA VAL A 50 -1.22 -19.85 -3.93
C VAL A 50 -0.17 -18.85 -3.44
N SER A 51 0.73 -19.27 -2.56
CA SER A 51 1.83 -18.42 -2.05
C SER A 51 2.82 -18.03 -3.15
N ILE A 52 3.18 -18.98 -4.02
CA ILE A 52 4.03 -18.72 -5.19
C ILE A 52 3.34 -17.76 -6.16
N ALA A 53 2.07 -18.01 -6.46
CA ALA A 53 1.27 -17.14 -7.31
C ALA A 53 1.20 -15.70 -6.74
N GLY A 54 1.00 -15.56 -5.43
CA GLY A 54 1.01 -14.28 -4.72
C GLY A 54 2.36 -13.56 -4.87
N SER A 55 3.46 -14.28 -4.73
CA SER A 55 4.82 -13.71 -4.89
C SER A 55 5.09 -13.20 -6.29
N LEU A 56 4.52 -13.86 -7.30
CA LEU A 56 4.65 -13.42 -8.70
C LEU A 56 3.80 -12.20 -9.01
N TYR A 57 2.57 -12.13 -8.52
CA TYR A 57 1.63 -11.09 -8.96
C TYR A 57 1.60 -9.85 -8.05
N ASN A 58 1.86 -9.99 -6.74
CA ASN A 58 1.76 -8.88 -5.79
C ASN A 58 2.61 -7.65 -6.14
N PRO A 59 3.86 -7.77 -6.62
CA PRO A 59 4.66 -6.62 -7.00
C PRO A 59 4.01 -5.79 -8.12
N PHE A 60 3.48 -6.46 -9.16
CA PHE A 60 2.79 -5.79 -10.27
C PHE A 60 1.49 -5.14 -9.82
N PHE A 61 0.76 -5.84 -8.98
CA PHE A 61 -0.50 -5.35 -8.43
C PHE A 61 -0.30 -4.09 -7.57
N THR A 62 0.74 -4.09 -6.75
CA THR A 62 1.12 -2.95 -5.91
C THR A 62 1.55 -1.76 -6.78
N LEU A 63 2.32 -2.01 -7.84
CA LEU A 63 2.70 -0.99 -8.83
C LEU A 63 1.46 -0.34 -9.46
N LEU A 64 0.51 -1.14 -9.94
CA LEU A 64 -0.69 -0.64 -10.61
C LEU A 64 -1.61 0.12 -9.64
N ASN A 65 -1.75 -0.38 -8.43
CA ASN A 65 -2.52 0.32 -7.39
C ASN A 65 -1.86 1.66 -7.01
N GLY A 66 -0.53 1.72 -6.99
CA GLY A 66 0.22 2.96 -6.81
C GLY A 66 -0.04 3.99 -7.92
N ILE A 67 -0.17 3.54 -9.19
CA ILE A 67 -0.53 4.41 -10.30
C ILE A 67 -1.94 5.00 -10.09
N VAL A 68 -2.91 4.18 -9.70
CA VAL A 68 -4.28 4.62 -9.42
C VAL A 68 -4.33 5.58 -8.23
N ALA A 69 -3.46 5.41 -7.23
CA ALA A 69 -3.40 6.29 -6.05
C ALA A 69 -3.05 7.75 -6.40
N ALA A 70 -2.48 8.02 -7.57
CA ALA A 70 -2.27 9.38 -8.08
C ALA A 70 -3.57 10.18 -8.24
N LEU A 71 -4.71 9.51 -8.32
CA LEU A 71 -6.02 10.17 -8.37
C LEU A 71 -6.29 11.01 -7.11
N ILE A 72 -5.82 10.56 -5.94
CA ILE A 72 -6.07 11.25 -4.65
C ILE A 72 -5.54 12.70 -4.68
N PRO A 73 -4.25 12.96 -4.95
CA PRO A 73 -3.76 14.32 -4.99
C PRO A 73 -4.31 15.15 -6.15
N ILE A 74 -4.64 14.54 -7.28
CA ILE A 74 -5.22 15.25 -8.43
C ILE A 74 -6.62 15.74 -8.07
N VAL A 75 -7.50 14.85 -7.61
CA VAL A 75 -8.87 15.18 -7.20
C VAL A 75 -8.86 16.10 -5.98
N GLY A 76 -7.98 15.87 -5.00
CA GLY A 76 -7.87 16.72 -3.81
C GLY A 76 -7.58 18.19 -4.17
N GLN A 77 -6.66 18.45 -5.10
CA GLN A 77 -6.37 19.81 -5.55
C GLN A 77 -7.51 20.42 -6.39
N LEU A 78 -8.19 19.63 -7.24
CA LEU A 78 -9.37 20.09 -7.98
C LEU A 78 -10.54 20.41 -7.03
N LEU A 79 -10.71 19.60 -5.97
CA LEU A 79 -11.70 19.85 -4.93
C LEU A 79 -11.42 21.17 -4.19
N GLY A 80 -10.15 21.43 -3.85
CA GLY A 80 -9.74 22.69 -3.26
C GLY A 80 -10.04 23.92 -4.14
N LYS A 81 -9.98 23.74 -5.47
CA LYS A 81 -10.34 24.76 -6.48
C LYS A 81 -11.85 24.85 -6.77
N ASN A 82 -12.67 24.00 -6.15
CA ASN A 82 -14.10 23.86 -6.46
C ASN A 82 -14.42 23.46 -7.92
N ASP A 83 -13.48 22.80 -8.62
CA ASP A 83 -13.65 22.38 -10.01
C ASP A 83 -14.30 20.98 -10.09
N LYS A 84 -15.62 20.94 -9.99
CA LYS A 84 -16.39 19.69 -10.08
C LYS A 84 -16.31 19.03 -11.46
N ASN A 85 -16.26 19.84 -12.52
CA ASN A 85 -16.19 19.34 -13.90
C ASN A 85 -14.82 18.70 -14.16
N GLY A 86 -13.75 19.31 -13.67
CA GLY A 86 -12.42 18.71 -13.71
C GLY A 86 -12.35 17.39 -12.97
N ILE A 87 -12.98 17.29 -11.79
CA ILE A 87 -13.08 16.05 -11.02
C ILE A 87 -13.82 14.97 -11.81
N GLN A 88 -14.99 15.26 -12.37
CA GLN A 88 -15.75 14.33 -13.19
C GLN A 88 -14.90 13.76 -14.33
N LYS A 89 -14.29 14.64 -15.12
CA LYS A 89 -13.46 14.26 -16.27
C LYS A 89 -12.30 13.38 -15.85
N ILE A 90 -11.52 13.79 -14.86
CA ILE A 90 -10.31 13.06 -14.47
C ILE A 90 -10.63 11.69 -13.85
N VAL A 91 -11.68 11.56 -13.06
CA VAL A 91 -12.10 10.27 -12.50
C VAL A 91 -12.51 9.32 -13.62
N PHE A 92 -13.25 9.79 -14.62
CA PHE A 92 -13.63 8.95 -15.74
C PHE A 92 -12.42 8.54 -16.58
N GLN A 93 -11.43 9.42 -16.80
CA GLN A 93 -10.16 9.06 -17.45
C GLN A 93 -9.39 8.00 -16.65
N PHE A 94 -9.38 8.07 -15.31
CA PHE A 94 -8.77 7.03 -14.49
C PHE A 94 -9.50 5.67 -14.59
N MET A 95 -10.80 5.65 -14.88
CA MET A 95 -11.49 4.38 -15.17
C MET A 95 -10.94 3.74 -16.45
N TYR A 96 -10.71 4.52 -17.51
CA TYR A 96 -10.05 4.01 -18.72
C TYR A 96 -8.62 3.54 -18.44
N ILE A 97 -7.85 4.32 -17.68
CA ILE A 97 -6.49 3.92 -17.26
C ILE A 97 -6.54 2.62 -16.45
N GLY A 98 -7.48 2.47 -15.52
CA GLY A 98 -7.65 1.25 -14.74
C GLY A 98 -7.95 0.03 -15.61
N ILE A 99 -8.84 0.16 -16.60
CA ILE A 99 -9.13 -0.91 -17.56
C ILE A 99 -7.89 -1.25 -18.39
N LEU A 100 -7.18 -0.23 -18.90
CA LEU A 100 -5.96 -0.42 -19.68
C LEU A 100 -4.89 -1.17 -18.86
N LEU A 101 -4.67 -0.75 -17.61
CA LEU A 101 -3.70 -1.38 -16.72
C LEU A 101 -4.08 -2.84 -16.40
N ALA A 102 -5.39 -3.13 -16.23
CA ALA A 102 -5.87 -4.50 -16.04
C ALA A 102 -5.58 -5.37 -17.25
N ILE A 103 -5.81 -4.85 -18.46
CA ILE A 103 -5.53 -5.54 -19.73
C ILE A 103 -4.02 -5.78 -19.87
N ILE A 104 -3.20 -4.77 -19.58
CA ILE A 104 -1.72 -4.90 -19.63
C ILE A 104 -1.26 -5.99 -18.66
N LEU A 105 -1.75 -5.99 -17.42
CA LEU A 105 -1.40 -7.01 -16.43
C LEU A 105 -1.82 -8.41 -16.89
N PHE A 106 -3.02 -8.53 -17.46
CA PHE A 106 -3.50 -9.79 -18.02
C PHE A 106 -2.62 -10.29 -19.17
N CYS A 107 -2.25 -9.42 -20.11
CA CYS A 107 -1.36 -9.74 -21.22
C CYS A 107 0.04 -10.15 -20.74
N ILE A 108 0.61 -9.43 -19.76
CA ILE A 108 1.89 -9.80 -19.13
C ILE A 108 1.79 -11.19 -18.50
N GLY A 109 0.67 -11.46 -17.80
CA GLY A 109 0.42 -12.77 -17.22
C GLY A 109 0.35 -13.88 -18.25
N LEU A 110 -0.38 -13.69 -19.35
CA LEU A 110 -0.48 -14.68 -20.43
C LEU A 110 0.88 -15.05 -21.06
N ILE A 111 1.75 -14.06 -21.23
CA ILE A 111 3.06 -14.27 -21.87
C ILE A 111 4.10 -14.75 -20.88
N GLY A 112 4.13 -14.18 -19.68
CA GLY A 112 5.22 -14.33 -18.70
C GLY A 112 5.01 -15.45 -17.69
N LEU A 113 3.77 -15.88 -17.44
CA LEU A 113 3.46 -16.81 -16.34
C LEU A 113 4.11 -18.19 -16.53
N ASN A 114 3.97 -18.78 -17.70
CA ASN A 114 4.53 -20.10 -18.00
C ASN A 114 6.07 -20.11 -17.97
N PRO A 115 6.77 -19.17 -18.62
CA PRO A 115 8.22 -19.06 -18.49
C PRO A 115 8.67 -18.87 -17.04
N ALA A 116 8.00 -18.04 -16.26
CA ALA A 116 8.35 -17.78 -14.87
C ALA A 116 8.19 -19.06 -14.01
N LEU A 117 7.07 -19.76 -14.10
CA LEU A 117 6.84 -20.99 -13.35
C LEU A 117 7.83 -22.11 -13.74
N ASN A 118 8.16 -22.24 -15.03
CA ASN A 118 9.11 -23.24 -15.51
C ASN A 118 10.55 -23.02 -14.99
N GLN A 119 10.96 -21.75 -14.83
CA GLN A 119 12.27 -21.42 -14.28
C GLN A 119 12.40 -21.69 -12.78
N MET A 120 11.29 -21.76 -12.06
CA MET A 120 11.27 -21.98 -10.61
C MET A 120 11.47 -23.46 -10.23
N HIS A 121 11.48 -24.39 -11.19
CA HIS A 121 11.67 -25.84 -10.95
C HIS A 121 10.75 -26.41 -9.86
N LEU A 122 9.47 -25.99 -9.87
CA LEU A 122 8.47 -26.41 -8.90
C LEU A 122 7.97 -27.82 -9.17
N GLU A 123 7.39 -28.45 -8.16
CA GLU A 123 6.59 -29.64 -8.34
C GLU A 123 5.43 -29.38 -9.33
N ALA A 124 5.14 -30.34 -10.20
CA ALA A 124 4.16 -30.17 -11.27
C ALA A 124 2.77 -29.76 -10.76
N GLU A 125 2.34 -30.32 -9.63
CA GLU A 125 1.07 -30.02 -8.98
C GLU A 125 1.04 -28.58 -8.46
N VAL A 126 2.08 -28.12 -7.76
CA VAL A 126 2.22 -26.76 -7.23
C VAL A 126 2.22 -25.73 -8.37
N SER A 127 2.94 -26.03 -9.47
CA SER A 127 2.97 -25.19 -10.66
C SER A 127 1.59 -25.06 -11.32
N THR A 128 0.82 -26.15 -11.38
CA THR A 128 -0.54 -26.18 -11.94
C THR A 128 -1.47 -25.35 -11.08
N ILE A 129 -1.44 -25.52 -9.76
CA ILE A 129 -2.26 -24.74 -8.80
C ILE A 129 -1.95 -23.25 -8.92
N ALA A 130 -0.67 -22.87 -8.96
CA ALA A 130 -0.28 -21.46 -9.11
C ALA A 130 -0.80 -20.85 -10.42
N ARG A 131 -0.71 -21.58 -11.52
CA ARG A 131 -1.24 -21.17 -12.82
C ARG A 131 -2.75 -20.97 -12.79
N GLU A 132 -3.49 -21.97 -12.33
CA GLU A 132 -4.96 -21.92 -12.26
C GLU A 132 -5.44 -20.82 -11.33
N TYR A 133 -4.78 -20.63 -10.18
CA TYR A 133 -5.07 -19.53 -9.26
C TYR A 133 -4.96 -18.18 -9.96
N LEU A 134 -3.84 -17.91 -10.67
CA LEU A 134 -3.62 -16.62 -11.34
C LEU A 134 -4.57 -16.41 -12.52
N LEU A 135 -4.91 -17.45 -13.27
CA LEU A 135 -5.90 -17.37 -14.34
C LEU A 135 -7.29 -17.02 -13.81
N LEU A 136 -7.71 -17.64 -12.73
CA LEU A 136 -9.00 -17.36 -12.11
C LEU A 136 -9.02 -16.00 -11.42
N LEU A 137 -7.93 -15.62 -10.75
CA LEU A 137 -7.77 -14.29 -10.14
C LEU A 137 -7.82 -13.18 -11.19
N SER A 138 -7.33 -13.43 -12.40
CA SER A 138 -7.26 -12.42 -13.48
C SER A 138 -8.65 -11.89 -13.89
N ILE A 139 -9.71 -12.67 -13.67
CA ILE A 139 -11.11 -12.24 -13.87
C ILE A 139 -11.44 -11.04 -12.96
N GLY A 140 -10.75 -10.93 -11.83
CA GLY A 140 -10.89 -9.85 -10.86
C GLY A 140 -10.03 -8.61 -11.12
N PHE A 141 -9.14 -8.58 -12.10
CA PHE A 141 -8.24 -7.43 -12.33
C PHE A 141 -9.00 -6.15 -12.70
N ILE A 142 -9.98 -6.26 -13.59
CA ILE A 142 -10.80 -5.10 -13.98
C ILE A 142 -11.61 -4.57 -12.79
N PRO A 143 -12.44 -5.37 -12.10
CA PRO A 143 -13.22 -4.86 -10.99
C PRO A 143 -12.36 -4.35 -9.85
N PHE A 144 -11.20 -4.95 -9.57
CA PHE A 144 -10.27 -4.46 -8.57
C PHE A 144 -9.76 -3.05 -8.91
N LEU A 145 -9.24 -2.83 -10.12
CA LEU A 145 -8.69 -1.51 -10.49
C LEU A 145 -9.77 -0.45 -10.59
N LEU A 146 -10.95 -0.77 -11.13
CA LEU A 146 -12.09 0.15 -11.16
C LEU A 146 -12.58 0.49 -9.74
N PHE A 147 -12.67 -0.50 -8.86
CA PHE A 147 -12.98 -0.27 -7.45
C PHE A 147 -11.92 0.63 -6.78
N SER A 148 -10.64 0.39 -7.07
CA SER A 148 -9.53 1.20 -6.56
C SER A 148 -9.62 2.66 -7.01
N VAL A 149 -10.04 2.92 -8.25
CA VAL A 149 -10.32 4.28 -8.77
C VAL A 149 -11.47 4.93 -8.00
N ILE A 150 -12.59 4.21 -7.83
CA ILE A 150 -13.75 4.73 -7.10
C ILE A 150 -13.40 5.02 -5.65
N ARG A 151 -12.67 4.12 -4.98
CA ARG A 151 -12.21 4.32 -3.60
C ARG A 151 -11.29 5.52 -3.50
N SER A 152 -10.32 5.66 -4.39
CA SER A 152 -9.39 6.80 -4.41
C SER A 152 -10.13 8.13 -4.59
N PHE A 153 -11.17 8.15 -5.42
CA PHE A 153 -12.06 9.31 -5.57
C PHE A 153 -12.80 9.64 -4.26
N ILE A 154 -13.42 8.63 -3.62
CA ILE A 154 -14.14 8.80 -2.35
C ILE A 154 -13.20 9.30 -1.25
N ASP A 155 -11.98 8.74 -1.18
CA ASP A 155 -10.94 9.14 -0.22
C ASP A 155 -10.48 10.58 -0.45
N ALA A 156 -10.28 10.98 -1.71
CA ALA A 156 -9.89 12.36 -2.07
C ALA A 156 -10.94 13.42 -1.65
N LEU A 157 -12.21 13.04 -1.58
CA LEU A 157 -13.27 13.89 -1.03
C LEU A 157 -13.30 13.93 0.52
N GLY A 158 -12.41 13.20 1.20
CA GLY A 158 -12.39 13.06 2.64
C GLY A 158 -13.52 12.20 3.22
N LEU A 159 -14.19 11.42 2.37
CA LEU A 159 -15.27 10.51 2.77
C LEU A 159 -14.75 9.12 3.14
N THR A 160 -13.61 9.06 3.83
CA THR A 160 -12.90 7.82 4.16
C THR A 160 -13.72 6.81 4.96
N ARG A 161 -14.78 7.24 5.67
CA ARG A 161 -15.74 6.33 6.30
C ARG A 161 -16.50 5.47 5.29
N VAL A 162 -16.83 6.04 4.12
CA VAL A 162 -17.50 5.28 3.04
C VAL A 162 -16.57 4.22 2.49
N SER A 163 -15.32 4.58 2.22
CA SER A 163 -14.27 3.63 1.80
C SER A 163 -14.05 2.54 2.85
N MET A 164 -14.05 2.91 4.13
CA MET A 164 -13.93 1.95 5.23
C MET A 164 -15.05 0.90 5.21
N PHE A 165 -16.31 1.32 5.07
CA PHE A 165 -17.43 0.38 5.01
C PHE A 165 -17.37 -0.53 3.79
N LEU A 166 -16.97 -0.02 2.63
CA LEU A 166 -16.75 -0.82 1.44
C LEU A 166 -15.64 -1.86 1.65
N MET A 167 -14.54 -1.48 2.28
CA MET A 167 -13.43 -2.41 2.54
C MET A 167 -13.74 -3.41 3.65
N ILE A 168 -14.51 -3.04 4.67
CA ILE A 168 -15.01 -4.00 5.67
C ILE A 168 -15.91 -5.04 5.01
N LEU A 169 -16.75 -4.63 4.05
CA LEU A 169 -17.60 -5.54 3.30
C LEU A 169 -16.81 -6.57 2.47
N LEU A 170 -15.59 -6.22 2.03
CA LEU A 170 -14.72 -7.15 1.31
C LEU A 170 -14.43 -8.40 2.14
N VAL A 171 -14.21 -8.28 3.45
CA VAL A 171 -13.83 -9.39 4.33
C VAL A 171 -14.87 -10.53 4.32
N PRO A 172 -16.16 -10.30 4.66
CA PRO A 172 -17.16 -11.36 4.63
C PRO A 172 -17.45 -11.84 3.20
N LEU A 173 -17.40 -10.99 2.17
CA LEU A 173 -17.55 -11.41 0.78
C LEU A 173 -16.44 -12.37 0.36
N ASN A 174 -15.18 -12.01 0.64
CA ASN A 174 -14.04 -12.85 0.34
C ASN A 174 -14.14 -14.19 1.09
N MET A 175 -14.43 -14.15 2.39
CA MET A 175 -14.61 -15.38 3.19
C MET A 175 -15.73 -16.28 2.66
N PHE A 176 -16.88 -15.71 2.27
CA PHE A 176 -18.00 -16.46 1.73
C PHE A 176 -17.67 -17.14 0.39
N PHE A 177 -17.10 -16.39 -0.56
CA PHE A 177 -16.75 -16.94 -1.87
C PHE A 177 -15.60 -17.94 -1.78
N ASN A 178 -14.60 -17.67 -0.94
CA ASN A 178 -13.50 -18.61 -0.70
C ASN A 178 -14.02 -19.91 -0.08
N TYR A 179 -14.86 -19.83 0.96
CA TYR A 179 -15.43 -21.02 1.57
C TYR A 179 -16.23 -21.84 0.55
N SER A 180 -17.01 -21.17 -0.28
CA SER A 180 -17.83 -21.82 -1.30
C SER A 180 -17.02 -22.52 -2.36
N LEU A 181 -15.94 -21.89 -2.85
CA LEU A 181 -15.15 -22.35 -4.01
C LEU A 181 -13.95 -23.22 -3.64
N ILE A 182 -13.34 -22.98 -2.48
CA ILE A 182 -12.24 -23.84 -2.00
C ILE A 182 -12.81 -25.23 -1.64
N TYR A 183 -13.93 -25.26 -0.88
CA TYR A 183 -14.48 -26.49 -0.31
C TYR A 183 -15.69 -27.06 -1.08
N GLY A 184 -16.07 -26.46 -2.21
CA GLY A 184 -17.20 -26.96 -3.03
C GLY A 184 -18.54 -26.89 -2.32
N LYS A 185 -18.84 -25.82 -1.61
CA LYS A 185 -20.09 -25.64 -0.86
C LYS A 185 -21.15 -24.87 -1.67
N PHE A 186 -22.41 -24.96 -1.25
CA PHE A 186 -23.55 -24.27 -1.88
C PHE A 186 -23.77 -24.62 -3.36
N GLY A 187 -23.37 -25.82 -3.79
CA GLY A 187 -23.53 -26.29 -5.17
C GLY A 187 -22.48 -25.76 -6.15
N LEU A 188 -21.44 -25.10 -5.65
CA LEU A 188 -20.30 -24.65 -6.44
C LEU A 188 -19.23 -25.76 -6.53
N PRO A 189 -18.40 -25.75 -7.59
CA PRO A 189 -17.33 -26.75 -7.75
C PRO A 189 -16.26 -26.58 -6.66
N GLU A 190 -15.69 -27.69 -6.23
CA GLU A 190 -14.52 -27.72 -5.34
C GLU A 190 -13.27 -27.47 -6.17
N LEU A 191 -12.66 -26.31 -5.99
CA LEU A 191 -11.49 -25.86 -6.76
C LEU A 191 -10.19 -25.84 -5.94
N GLY A 192 -10.27 -26.01 -4.61
CA GLY A 192 -9.12 -25.90 -3.74
C GLY A 192 -8.46 -24.51 -3.78
N GLY A 193 -7.13 -24.45 -3.84
CA GLY A 193 -6.37 -23.19 -3.90
C GLY A 193 -6.78 -22.23 -5.03
N PRO A 194 -6.94 -22.70 -6.27
CA PRO A 194 -7.50 -21.89 -7.37
C PRO A 194 -8.84 -21.24 -7.06
N GLY A 195 -9.65 -21.89 -6.23
CA GLY A 195 -10.93 -21.37 -5.73
C GLY A 195 -10.78 -20.07 -4.92
N ALA A 196 -9.67 -19.88 -4.19
CA ALA A 196 -9.38 -18.62 -3.51
C ALA A 196 -9.16 -17.47 -4.50
N GLY A 197 -8.51 -17.73 -5.63
CA GLY A 197 -8.34 -16.73 -6.71
C GLY A 197 -9.67 -16.28 -7.31
N LEU A 198 -10.52 -17.23 -7.64
CA LEU A 198 -11.88 -16.93 -8.16
C LEU A 198 -12.76 -16.27 -7.09
N GLY A 199 -12.68 -16.72 -5.84
CA GLY A 199 -13.41 -16.13 -4.72
C GLY A 199 -13.08 -14.67 -4.50
N THR A 200 -11.79 -14.32 -4.53
CA THR A 200 -11.32 -12.94 -4.47
C THR A 200 -11.81 -12.13 -5.67
N ALA A 201 -11.75 -12.68 -6.88
CA ALA A 201 -12.27 -12.02 -8.09
C ALA A 201 -13.78 -11.73 -7.97
N MET A 202 -14.58 -12.69 -7.52
CA MET A 202 -16.02 -12.52 -7.31
C MET A 202 -16.33 -11.48 -6.22
N ALA A 203 -15.58 -11.48 -5.12
CA ALA A 203 -15.72 -10.49 -4.06
C ALA A 203 -15.51 -9.06 -4.61
N TYR A 204 -14.51 -8.84 -5.46
CA TYR A 204 -14.28 -7.53 -6.08
C TYR A 204 -15.35 -7.14 -7.11
N TRP A 205 -15.95 -8.10 -7.84
CA TRP A 205 -17.10 -7.81 -8.71
C TRP A 205 -18.31 -7.33 -7.91
N VAL A 206 -18.64 -8.01 -6.82
CA VAL A 206 -19.73 -7.58 -5.93
C VAL A 206 -19.41 -6.22 -5.32
N LEU A 207 -18.18 -6.03 -4.84
CA LEU A 207 -17.73 -4.78 -4.24
C LEU A 207 -17.79 -3.61 -5.22
N LEU A 208 -17.41 -3.82 -6.49
CA LEU A 208 -17.53 -2.82 -7.54
C LEU A 208 -19.00 -2.42 -7.77
N ILE A 209 -19.90 -3.40 -7.85
CA ILE A 209 -21.35 -3.14 -8.00
C ILE A 209 -21.86 -2.28 -6.83
N VAL A 210 -21.51 -2.65 -5.60
CA VAL A 210 -21.90 -1.90 -4.40
C VAL A 210 -21.31 -0.48 -4.44
N ALA A 211 -20.05 -0.33 -4.83
CA ALA A 211 -19.40 0.98 -4.96
C ALA A 211 -20.11 1.87 -6.01
N ILE A 212 -20.51 1.33 -7.15
CA ILE A 212 -21.28 2.04 -8.17
C ILE A 212 -22.65 2.48 -7.63
N ILE A 213 -23.34 1.62 -6.87
CA ILE A 213 -24.60 1.97 -6.22
C ILE A 213 -24.38 3.11 -5.21
N VAL A 214 -23.31 3.06 -4.42
CA VAL A 214 -22.94 4.11 -3.47
C VAL A 214 -22.67 5.44 -4.20
N LEU A 215 -21.94 5.42 -5.32
CA LEU A 215 -21.69 6.63 -6.13
C LEU A 215 -22.99 7.28 -6.62
N LYS A 216 -23.98 6.47 -7.01
CA LYS A 216 -25.28 6.97 -7.51
C LYS A 216 -26.20 7.48 -6.40
N LYS A 217 -26.18 6.86 -5.23
CA LYS A 217 -27.15 7.12 -4.15
C LYS A 217 -26.63 8.07 -3.05
N HIS A 218 -25.32 8.08 -2.79
CA HIS A 218 -24.78 8.84 -1.67
C HIS A 218 -24.87 10.36 -1.93
N PRO A 219 -25.47 11.17 -1.03
CA PRO A 219 -25.78 12.60 -1.27
C PRO A 219 -24.55 13.44 -1.59
N LYS A 220 -23.39 13.12 -1.00
CA LYS A 220 -22.13 13.86 -1.19
C LYS A 220 -21.33 13.42 -2.43
N LEU A 221 -21.64 12.27 -3.01
CA LEU A 221 -20.96 11.74 -4.20
C LEU A 221 -21.72 12.03 -5.48
N LYS A 222 -23.05 11.94 -5.41
CA LYS A 222 -23.96 12.17 -6.55
C LYS A 222 -23.70 13.49 -7.31
N PRO A 223 -23.39 14.65 -6.65
CA PRO A 223 -23.19 15.93 -7.33
C PRO A 223 -21.98 15.98 -8.27
N TYR A 224 -21.07 15.01 -8.21
CA TYR A 224 -19.89 14.98 -9.08
C TYR A 224 -20.13 14.27 -10.42
N HIS A 225 -21.25 13.55 -10.58
CA HIS A 225 -21.63 12.85 -11.82
C HIS A 225 -20.51 12.02 -12.46
N VAL A 226 -19.63 11.42 -11.64
CA VAL A 226 -18.42 10.72 -12.11
C VAL A 226 -18.67 9.50 -13.00
N LEU A 227 -19.90 9.02 -13.07
CA LEU A 227 -20.32 7.94 -13.97
C LEU A 227 -20.91 8.46 -15.30
N SER A 228 -20.97 9.78 -15.52
CA SER A 228 -21.39 10.33 -16.79
C SER A 228 -20.31 10.10 -17.84
N PHE A 229 -20.71 9.61 -18.99
CA PHE A 229 -19.80 9.23 -20.07
C PHE A 229 -18.95 10.42 -20.52
N GLU A 230 -17.65 10.22 -20.54
CA GLU A 230 -16.65 11.13 -21.08
C GLU A 230 -15.80 10.39 -22.12
N ARG A 231 -15.46 11.03 -23.23
CA ARG A 231 -14.59 10.41 -24.23
C ARG A 231 -13.16 10.27 -23.72
N PRO A 232 -12.40 9.25 -24.18
CA PRO A 232 -10.98 9.15 -23.85
C PRO A 232 -10.21 10.36 -24.36
N HIS A 233 -9.48 11.03 -23.46
CA HIS A 233 -8.63 12.17 -23.79
C HIS A 233 -7.19 11.89 -23.37
N LEU A 234 -6.37 11.40 -24.29
CA LEU A 234 -4.98 11.00 -24.01
C LEU A 234 -4.12 12.13 -23.43
N LEU A 235 -4.42 13.39 -23.77
CA LEU A 235 -3.71 14.55 -23.19
C LEU A 235 -3.95 14.66 -21.67
N LEU A 236 -5.12 14.25 -21.19
CA LEU A 236 -5.43 14.23 -19.75
C LEU A 236 -4.73 13.09 -19.00
N TRP A 237 -4.16 12.10 -19.71
CA TRP A 237 -3.44 10.99 -19.11
C TRP A 237 -1.99 11.35 -18.72
N LYS A 238 -1.47 12.46 -19.26
CA LYS A 238 -0.09 12.90 -18.96
C LYS A 238 0.15 13.12 -17.47
N GLU A 239 -0.74 13.81 -16.78
CA GLU A 239 -0.61 14.06 -15.34
C GLU A 239 -0.79 12.78 -14.50
N PRO A 240 -1.85 11.95 -14.72
CA PRO A 240 -1.98 10.63 -14.10
C PRO A 240 -0.73 9.77 -14.17
N PHE A 241 -0.12 9.62 -15.34
CA PHE A 241 1.08 8.81 -15.50
C PHE A 241 2.34 9.48 -14.95
N ALA A 242 2.47 10.80 -15.09
CA ALA A 242 3.60 11.55 -14.55
C ALA A 242 3.69 11.48 -13.00
N LEU A 243 2.54 11.35 -12.34
CA LEU A 243 2.48 11.16 -10.88
C LEU A 243 2.39 9.67 -10.51
N GLY A 244 1.57 8.92 -11.21
CA GLY A 244 1.25 7.54 -10.85
C GLY A 244 2.42 6.59 -11.05
N LEU A 245 3.16 6.69 -12.16
CA LEU A 245 4.33 5.83 -12.38
C LEU A 245 5.39 5.99 -11.28
N PRO A 246 5.83 7.20 -10.91
CA PRO A 246 6.75 7.35 -9.79
C PRO A 246 6.19 6.83 -8.45
N ILE A 247 4.89 7.04 -8.17
CA ILE A 247 4.27 6.50 -6.95
C ILE A 247 4.30 4.97 -6.96
N GLY A 248 3.90 4.35 -8.06
CA GLY A 248 3.89 2.90 -8.20
C GLY A 248 5.29 2.30 -8.10
N PHE A 249 6.26 2.87 -8.82
CA PHE A 249 7.65 2.41 -8.78
C PHE A 249 8.33 2.67 -7.43
N ASN A 250 7.93 3.72 -6.69
CA ASN A 250 8.42 3.93 -5.32
C ASN A 250 8.03 2.76 -4.42
N VAL A 251 6.75 2.39 -4.41
CA VAL A 251 6.27 1.26 -3.60
C VAL A 251 6.85 -0.06 -4.08
N PHE A 252 6.94 -0.26 -5.40
CA PHE A 252 7.60 -1.44 -5.97
C PHE A 252 9.07 -1.53 -5.54
N GLY A 253 9.83 -0.44 -5.56
CA GLY A 253 11.23 -0.38 -5.14
C GLY A 253 11.42 -0.70 -3.67
N GLU A 254 10.51 -0.25 -2.80
CA GLU A 254 10.50 -0.59 -1.38
C GLU A 254 10.20 -2.08 -1.16
N VAL A 255 9.18 -2.63 -1.80
CA VAL A 255 8.86 -4.07 -1.71
C VAL A 255 10.00 -4.93 -2.25
N ALA A 256 10.62 -4.52 -3.35
CA ALA A 256 11.71 -5.26 -3.98
C ALA A 256 12.97 -5.33 -3.10
N ILE A 257 13.32 -4.26 -2.38
CA ILE A 257 14.49 -4.28 -1.49
C ILE A 257 14.27 -5.21 -0.28
N PHE A 258 13.06 -5.22 0.29
CA PHE A 258 12.73 -6.16 1.37
C PHE A 258 12.75 -7.62 0.90
N ALA A 259 12.24 -7.90 -0.29
CA ALA A 259 12.31 -9.22 -0.90
C ALA A 259 13.77 -9.66 -1.14
N LEU A 260 14.60 -8.76 -1.66
CA LEU A 260 16.03 -9.04 -1.88
C LEU A 260 16.78 -9.32 -0.57
N VAL A 261 16.53 -8.51 0.48
CA VAL A 261 17.12 -8.77 1.79
C VAL A 261 16.67 -10.11 2.34
N GLY A 262 15.40 -10.49 2.19
CA GLY A 262 14.90 -11.81 2.56
C GLY A 262 15.65 -12.94 1.84
N LEU A 263 15.96 -12.79 0.54
CA LEU A 263 16.78 -13.74 -0.21
C LEU A 263 18.23 -13.79 0.30
N LEU A 264 18.83 -12.66 0.62
CA LEU A 264 20.19 -12.61 1.17
C LEU A 264 20.29 -13.23 2.57
N MET A 265 19.20 -13.22 3.34
CA MET A 265 19.12 -13.93 4.61
C MET A 265 19.17 -15.46 4.47
N ALA A 266 18.84 -16.01 3.28
CA ALA A 266 18.80 -17.45 3.05
C ALA A 266 20.15 -18.14 3.27
N LYS A 267 21.26 -17.46 3.03
CA LYS A 267 22.61 -18.02 3.25
C LYS A 267 22.95 -18.31 4.72
N PHE A 268 22.22 -17.75 5.66
CA PHE A 268 22.44 -17.94 7.10
C PHE A 268 21.63 -19.10 7.71
N GLY A 269 20.84 -19.80 6.90
CA GLY A 269 20.08 -20.98 7.30
C GLY A 269 18.60 -20.73 7.57
N SER A 270 17.84 -21.81 7.67
CA SER A 270 16.38 -21.80 7.75
C SER A 270 15.83 -21.08 8.98
N GLN A 271 16.50 -21.22 10.12
CA GLN A 271 16.09 -20.56 11.36
C GLN A 271 16.19 -19.03 11.24
N VAL A 272 17.26 -18.52 10.62
CA VAL A 272 17.44 -17.08 10.39
C VAL A 272 16.38 -16.53 9.47
N ILE A 273 16.07 -17.26 8.36
CA ILE A 273 14.97 -16.88 7.46
C ILE A 273 13.64 -16.83 8.21
N ALA A 274 13.33 -17.87 8.99
CA ALA A 274 12.07 -17.95 9.73
C ALA A 274 11.93 -16.78 10.74
N SER A 275 13.00 -16.50 11.50
CA SER A 275 13.03 -15.38 12.45
C SER A 275 12.92 -14.02 11.75
N HIS A 276 13.60 -13.84 10.62
CA HIS A 276 13.49 -12.65 9.78
C HIS A 276 12.06 -12.45 9.27
N GLN A 277 11.43 -13.50 8.73
CA GLN A 277 10.05 -13.43 8.23
C GLN A 277 9.06 -13.11 9.36
N ALA A 278 9.22 -13.68 10.54
CA ALA A 278 8.40 -13.35 11.70
C ALA A 278 8.51 -11.86 12.07
N ALA A 279 9.73 -11.33 12.14
CA ALA A 279 9.98 -9.92 12.43
C ALA A 279 9.41 -9.00 11.33
N MET A 280 9.55 -9.38 10.06
CA MET A 280 9.01 -8.63 8.92
C MET A 280 7.48 -8.63 8.90
N ASN A 281 6.82 -9.76 9.14
CA ASN A 281 5.36 -9.83 9.21
C ASN A 281 4.80 -8.88 10.26
N PHE A 282 5.45 -8.83 11.42
CA PHE A 282 5.07 -7.89 12.47
C PHE A 282 5.32 -6.44 12.06
N SER A 283 6.45 -6.18 11.40
CA SER A 283 6.80 -4.84 10.89
C SER A 283 5.78 -4.33 9.87
N TYR A 284 5.30 -5.19 8.97
CA TYR A 284 4.24 -4.83 8.02
C TYR A 284 2.93 -4.45 8.71
N LEU A 285 2.56 -5.17 9.77
CA LEU A 285 1.37 -4.81 10.55
C LEU A 285 1.53 -3.44 11.22
N ALA A 286 2.69 -3.18 11.81
CA ALA A 286 3.00 -1.90 12.44
C ALA A 286 3.08 -0.74 11.42
N TYR A 287 3.51 -1.02 10.18
CA TYR A 287 3.55 -0.05 9.08
C TYR A 287 2.16 0.47 8.68
N ALA A 288 1.09 -0.25 9.00
CA ALA A 288 -0.28 0.22 8.75
C ALA A 288 -0.55 1.61 9.37
N PHE A 289 0.05 1.94 10.50
CA PHE A 289 -0.12 3.25 11.15
C PHE A 289 0.54 4.39 10.35
N PRO A 290 1.86 4.41 10.09
CA PRO A 290 2.47 5.48 9.30
C PRO A 290 1.93 5.57 7.88
N MET A 291 1.57 4.46 7.25
CA MET A 291 0.93 4.43 5.94
C MET A 291 -0.45 5.09 5.96
N SER A 292 -1.25 4.86 7.00
CA SER A 292 -2.57 5.48 7.14
C SER A 292 -2.46 6.98 7.36
N ILE A 293 -1.47 7.44 8.14
CA ILE A 293 -1.17 8.86 8.32
C ILE A 293 -0.70 9.49 7.00
N SER A 294 0.16 8.80 6.26
CA SER A 294 0.61 9.20 4.93
C SER A 294 -0.57 9.44 3.97
N ASN A 295 -1.52 8.51 3.93
CA ASN A 295 -2.71 8.64 3.09
C ASN A 295 -3.62 9.79 3.57
N ALA A 296 -3.84 9.93 4.87
CA ALA A 296 -4.63 11.03 5.43
C ALA A 296 -4.01 12.40 5.11
N LEU A 297 -2.69 12.53 5.22
CA LEU A 297 -1.97 13.75 4.86
C LEU A 297 -1.99 14.02 3.37
N THR A 298 -1.92 12.99 2.51
CA THR A 298 -2.09 13.17 1.06
C THR A 298 -3.44 13.81 0.75
N ILE A 299 -4.52 13.34 1.38
CA ILE A 299 -5.89 13.85 1.20
C ILE A 299 -5.99 15.30 1.67
N ILE A 300 -5.55 15.60 2.89
CA ILE A 300 -5.71 16.92 3.50
C ILE A 300 -4.82 17.96 2.80
N VAL A 301 -3.54 17.63 2.62
CA VAL A 301 -2.57 18.57 2.02
C VAL A 301 -2.92 18.88 0.58
N SER A 302 -3.34 17.89 -0.21
CA SER A 302 -3.76 18.16 -1.60
C SER A 302 -4.94 19.14 -1.68
N TYR A 303 -5.89 19.03 -0.78
CA TYR A 303 -7.03 19.95 -0.68
C TYR A 303 -6.59 21.36 -0.30
N GLU A 304 -5.78 21.51 0.76
CA GLU A 304 -5.28 22.81 1.22
C GLU A 304 -4.41 23.52 0.16
N ILE A 305 -3.58 22.75 -0.56
CA ILE A 305 -2.80 23.27 -1.68
C ILE A 305 -3.71 23.70 -2.85
N GLY A 306 -4.77 22.95 -3.12
CA GLY A 306 -5.79 23.31 -4.10
C GLY A 306 -6.46 24.65 -3.77
N GLN A 307 -6.73 24.92 -2.49
CA GLN A 307 -7.26 26.18 -1.98
C GLN A 307 -6.24 27.32 -1.90
N LYS A 308 -4.97 27.07 -2.23
CA LYS A 308 -3.84 27.99 -2.03
C LYS A 308 -3.60 28.36 -0.56
N ASN A 309 -4.05 27.55 0.38
CA ASN A 309 -3.92 27.77 1.83
C ASN A 309 -2.67 27.07 2.38
N GLN A 310 -1.50 27.58 2.01
CA GLN A 310 -0.22 27.02 2.43
C GLN A 310 -0.01 27.04 3.96
N LYS A 311 -0.56 28.03 4.65
CA LYS A 311 -0.46 28.12 6.12
C LYS A 311 -1.17 26.94 6.79
N SER A 312 -2.41 26.67 6.41
CA SER A 312 -3.16 25.52 6.92
C SER A 312 -2.49 24.19 6.56
N ALA A 313 -2.00 24.06 5.32
CA ALA A 313 -1.24 22.86 4.91
C ALA A 313 -0.05 22.58 5.84
N LYS A 314 0.78 23.60 6.17
CA LYS A 314 1.92 23.45 7.08
C LYS A 314 1.50 23.04 8.50
N GLU A 315 0.38 23.54 8.99
CA GLU A 315 -0.12 23.17 10.32
C GLU A 315 -0.56 21.70 10.34
N TYR A 316 -1.28 21.22 9.31
CA TYR A 316 -1.61 19.81 9.16
C TYR A 316 -0.38 18.91 9.00
N ILE A 317 0.62 19.37 8.26
CA ILE A 317 1.90 18.65 8.10
C ILE A 317 2.57 18.47 9.46
N ARG A 318 2.68 19.53 10.25
CA ARG A 318 3.28 19.48 11.59
C ARG A 318 2.50 18.54 12.50
N LEU A 319 1.18 18.68 12.56
CA LEU A 319 0.31 17.82 13.37
C LEU A 319 0.40 16.37 12.95
N GLY A 320 0.37 16.08 11.66
CA GLY A 320 0.41 14.71 11.13
C GLY A 320 1.74 14.02 11.42
N ILE A 321 2.89 14.69 11.18
CA ILE A 321 4.20 14.13 11.50
C ILE A 321 4.33 13.92 13.01
N SER A 322 3.93 14.90 13.84
CA SER A 322 3.98 14.76 15.30
C SER A 322 3.12 13.60 15.79
N THR A 323 1.91 13.45 15.26
CA THR A 323 1.01 12.33 15.58
C THR A 323 1.64 10.99 15.20
N SER A 324 2.27 10.92 14.02
CA SER A 324 2.96 9.71 13.56
C SER A 324 4.10 9.30 14.49
N VAL A 325 4.94 10.25 14.86
CA VAL A 325 6.08 10.01 15.77
C VAL A 325 5.58 9.59 17.17
N ILE A 326 4.55 10.23 17.70
CA ILE A 326 3.97 9.86 19.01
C ILE A 326 3.40 8.44 18.97
N ILE A 327 2.61 8.10 17.95
CA ILE A 327 2.05 6.75 17.80
C ILE A 327 3.18 5.72 17.65
N ALA A 328 4.19 6.00 16.84
CA ALA A 328 5.33 5.12 16.66
C ALA A 328 6.10 4.92 17.97
N PHE A 329 6.32 5.98 18.73
CA PHE A 329 6.99 5.89 20.04
C PHE A 329 6.20 5.02 21.02
N LEU A 330 4.88 5.23 21.12
CA LEU A 330 4.01 4.40 21.97
C LEU A 330 4.01 2.94 21.53
N THR A 331 3.93 2.69 20.23
CA THR A 331 4.00 1.35 19.66
C THR A 331 5.37 0.71 19.94
N LEU A 332 6.46 1.46 19.81
CA LEU A 332 7.81 1.02 20.10
C LEU A 332 7.96 0.58 21.57
N VAL A 333 7.49 1.41 22.50
CA VAL A 333 7.54 1.10 23.94
C VAL A 333 6.74 -0.18 24.23
N TRP A 334 5.51 -0.26 23.71
CA TRP A 334 4.68 -1.44 23.89
C TRP A 334 5.34 -2.70 23.32
N LEU A 335 5.88 -2.63 22.12
CA LEU A 335 6.58 -3.71 21.43
C LEU A 335 7.83 -4.16 22.15
N TYR A 336 8.62 -3.22 22.64
CA TYR A 336 9.85 -3.53 23.35
C TYR A 336 9.59 -4.45 24.54
N PHE A 337 8.55 -4.18 25.32
CA PHE A 337 8.18 -5.03 26.48
C PHE A 337 7.48 -6.34 26.06
N ASN A 338 6.83 -6.40 24.93
CA ASN A 338 6.07 -7.57 24.47
C ASN A 338 6.81 -8.43 23.45
N ARG A 339 8.09 -8.14 23.12
CA ARG A 339 8.89 -8.94 22.18
C ARG A 339 8.88 -10.45 22.45
N PRO A 340 9.04 -10.93 23.71
CA PRO A 340 9.01 -12.36 23.98
C PRO A 340 7.67 -13.00 23.62
N MET A 341 6.57 -12.36 23.97
CA MET A 341 5.22 -12.83 23.66
C MET A 341 5.01 -12.89 22.12
N ILE A 342 5.39 -11.82 21.41
CA ILE A 342 5.25 -11.74 19.95
C ILE A 342 6.10 -12.80 19.27
N SER A 343 7.37 -12.97 19.68
CA SER A 343 8.25 -14.00 19.12
C SER A 343 7.71 -15.40 19.36
N GLY A 344 7.11 -15.65 20.54
CA GLY A 344 6.48 -16.92 20.90
C GLY A 344 5.22 -17.25 20.09
N LEU A 345 4.57 -16.27 19.43
CA LEU A 345 3.46 -16.54 18.52
C LEU A 345 3.88 -17.23 17.21
N TYR A 346 5.14 -17.06 16.80
CA TYR A 346 5.67 -17.58 15.55
C TYR A 346 6.48 -18.86 15.70
N GLY A 347 6.94 -19.19 16.90
CA GLY A 347 7.73 -20.39 17.14
C GLY A 347 7.96 -20.66 18.62
N THR A 348 8.30 -21.92 18.95
CA THR A 348 8.41 -22.40 20.31
C THR A 348 9.85 -22.68 20.76
N SER A 349 10.81 -22.77 19.82
CA SER A 349 12.21 -23.04 20.19
C SER A 349 12.86 -21.80 20.81
N GLU A 350 13.61 -21.98 21.89
CA GLU A 350 14.29 -20.88 22.60
C GLU A 350 15.22 -20.09 21.69
N SER A 351 15.99 -20.77 20.85
CA SER A 351 16.92 -20.13 19.89
C SER A 351 16.20 -19.29 18.85
N PHE A 352 15.03 -19.73 18.35
CA PHE A 352 14.19 -18.96 17.44
C PHE A 352 13.61 -17.72 18.10
N ILE A 353 13.10 -17.88 19.34
CA ILE A 353 12.51 -16.75 20.11
C ILE A 353 13.57 -15.67 20.34
N GLN A 354 14.77 -16.05 20.79
CA GLN A 354 15.87 -15.11 21.07
C GLN A 354 16.29 -14.36 19.79
N LEU A 355 16.47 -15.06 18.68
CA LEU A 355 16.85 -14.43 17.40
C LEU A 355 15.75 -13.50 16.88
N THR A 356 14.49 -13.93 16.95
CA THR A 356 13.34 -13.11 16.56
C THR A 356 13.22 -11.85 17.42
N MET A 357 13.45 -11.94 18.72
CA MET A 357 13.48 -10.79 19.62
C MET A 357 14.55 -9.76 19.23
N VAL A 358 15.72 -10.22 18.80
CA VAL A 358 16.79 -9.33 18.30
C VAL A 358 16.36 -8.65 17.01
N PHE A 359 15.83 -9.39 16.04
CA PHE A 359 15.34 -8.81 14.77
C PHE A 359 14.18 -7.84 15.00
N LEU A 360 13.26 -8.13 15.93
CA LEU A 360 12.23 -7.18 16.34
C LEU A 360 12.83 -5.90 16.93
N SER A 361 13.95 -5.98 17.64
CA SER A 361 14.63 -4.78 18.17
C SER A 361 15.18 -3.88 17.03
N TYR A 362 15.76 -4.46 15.99
CA TYR A 362 16.14 -3.72 14.80
C TYR A 362 14.91 -3.13 14.08
N SER A 363 13.82 -3.90 14.00
CA SER A 363 12.55 -3.45 13.43
C SER A 363 11.97 -2.24 14.16
N LEU A 364 12.11 -2.15 15.49
CA LEU A 364 11.67 -0.98 16.27
C LEU A 364 12.38 0.30 15.82
N LEU A 365 13.70 0.21 15.64
CA LEU A 365 14.49 1.35 15.18
C LEU A 365 14.12 1.74 13.74
N PHE A 366 13.93 0.74 12.87
CA PHE A 366 13.44 0.95 11.51
C PHE A 366 12.09 1.69 11.50
N GLN A 367 11.14 1.27 12.32
CA GLN A 367 9.80 1.87 12.39
C GLN A 367 9.80 3.33 12.86
N MET A 368 10.77 3.76 13.67
CA MET A 368 10.88 5.17 14.06
C MET A 368 11.20 6.08 12.88
N PHE A 369 12.10 5.67 11.99
CA PHE A 369 12.38 6.42 10.78
C PHE A 369 11.23 6.36 9.79
N ASP A 370 10.55 5.22 9.71
CA ASP A 370 9.39 5.01 8.84
C ASP A 370 8.20 5.88 9.24
N ALA A 371 8.02 6.10 10.56
CA ALA A 371 7.01 7.02 11.10
C ALA A 371 7.22 8.49 10.67
N ILE A 372 8.38 8.84 10.17
CA ILE A 372 8.69 10.17 9.62
C ILE A 372 8.68 10.12 8.09
N ALA A 373 9.32 9.11 7.50
CA ALA A 373 9.49 9.00 6.05
C ALA A 373 8.14 8.80 5.32
N ALA A 374 7.30 7.87 5.79
CA ALA A 374 6.03 7.57 5.14
C ALA A 374 5.05 8.77 5.13
N PRO A 375 4.81 9.50 6.24
CA PRO A 375 4.04 10.73 6.20
C PRO A 375 4.60 11.78 5.24
N ILE A 376 5.92 11.97 5.18
CA ILE A 376 6.54 12.94 4.26
C ILE A 376 6.30 12.55 2.81
N GLN A 377 6.40 11.27 2.46
CA GLN A 377 6.03 10.79 1.12
C GLN A 377 4.57 11.13 0.79
N GLY A 378 3.64 10.93 1.74
CA GLY A 378 2.23 11.30 1.59
C GLY A 378 2.02 12.80 1.37
N ILE A 379 2.74 13.62 2.15
CA ILE A 379 2.72 15.08 2.02
C ILE A 379 3.21 15.51 0.63
N LEU A 380 4.34 14.99 0.19
CA LEU A 380 4.91 15.30 -1.13
C LEU A 380 3.98 14.88 -2.27
N ARG A 381 3.28 13.74 -2.12
CA ARG A 381 2.18 13.37 -3.05
C ARG A 381 1.08 14.43 -3.07
N GLY A 382 0.68 14.97 -1.91
CA GLY A 382 -0.28 16.06 -1.82
C GLY A 382 0.16 17.33 -2.57
N TYR A 383 1.46 17.62 -2.60
CA TYR A 383 2.07 18.68 -3.42
C TYR A 383 2.24 18.30 -4.90
N LYS A 384 1.85 17.09 -5.31
CA LYS A 384 2.08 16.51 -6.64
C LYS A 384 3.59 16.34 -6.97
N ASP A 385 4.42 16.18 -5.95
CA ASP A 385 5.82 15.84 -6.10
C ASP A 385 6.04 14.33 -5.83
N ALA A 386 5.91 13.51 -6.86
CA ALA A 386 6.07 12.07 -6.76
C ALA A 386 7.42 11.58 -7.31
N LYS A 387 7.99 12.28 -8.30
CA LYS A 387 9.23 11.87 -8.95
C LYS A 387 10.43 11.89 -7.99
N MET A 388 10.54 12.95 -7.19
CA MET A 388 11.69 13.07 -6.27
C MET A 388 11.63 12.04 -5.14
N PRO A 389 10.52 11.82 -4.44
CA PRO A 389 10.42 10.73 -3.46
C PRO A 389 10.85 9.36 -4.00
N PHE A 390 10.47 9.02 -5.23
CA PHE A 390 10.90 7.79 -5.89
C PHE A 390 12.43 7.74 -6.07
N ILE A 391 13.04 8.80 -6.60
CA ILE A 391 14.52 8.87 -6.78
C ILE A 391 15.23 8.78 -5.43
N LEU A 392 14.73 9.47 -4.40
CA LEU A 392 15.32 9.47 -3.07
C LEU A 392 15.18 8.10 -2.37
N CYS A 393 14.09 7.40 -2.61
CA CYS A 393 13.90 6.02 -2.16
C CYS A 393 14.94 5.07 -2.79
N LEU A 394 15.15 5.18 -4.12
CA LEU A 394 16.19 4.40 -4.80
C LEU A 394 17.59 4.72 -4.25
N LEU A 395 17.92 6.00 -4.07
CA LEU A 395 19.20 6.41 -3.50
C LEU A 395 19.37 5.87 -2.07
N GLY A 396 18.35 6.01 -1.22
CA GLY A 396 18.41 5.57 0.17
C GLY A 396 18.60 4.06 0.29
N PHE A 397 17.71 3.28 -0.29
CA PHE A 397 17.71 1.83 -0.10
C PHE A 397 18.70 1.09 -1.00
N TRP A 398 18.75 1.41 -2.30
CA TRP A 398 19.53 0.65 -3.28
C TRP A 398 20.97 1.12 -3.42
N VAL A 399 21.23 2.45 -3.32
CA VAL A 399 22.59 3.01 -3.49
C VAL A 399 23.33 3.13 -2.15
N ILE A 400 22.64 3.41 -1.04
CA ILE A 400 23.27 3.56 0.28
C ILE A 400 23.05 2.28 1.12
N GLY A 401 21.78 1.89 1.35
CA GLY A 401 21.44 0.82 2.27
C GLY A 401 22.01 -0.53 1.86
N LEU A 402 21.73 -0.99 0.65
CA LEU A 402 22.18 -2.30 0.18
C LEU A 402 23.72 -2.42 0.14
N PRO A 403 24.50 -1.47 -0.40
CA PRO A 403 25.94 -1.54 -0.34
C PRO A 403 26.50 -1.56 1.08
N VAL A 404 25.94 -0.77 2.01
CA VAL A 404 26.33 -0.80 3.43
C VAL A 404 26.14 -2.20 4.01
N GLY A 405 25.02 -2.87 3.73
CA GLY A 405 24.78 -4.23 4.20
C GLY A 405 25.78 -5.25 3.64
N ILE A 406 26.05 -5.18 2.34
CA ILE A 406 27.02 -6.07 1.68
C ILE A 406 28.44 -5.82 2.23
N MET A 407 28.83 -4.56 2.41
CA MET A 407 30.13 -4.22 2.98
C MET A 407 30.27 -4.72 4.42
N LEU A 408 29.27 -4.52 5.27
CA LEU A 408 29.27 -5.00 6.65
C LEU A 408 29.33 -6.52 6.72
N ASP A 409 28.63 -7.22 5.83
CA ASP A 409 28.63 -8.68 5.77
C ASP A 409 30.02 -9.23 5.34
N TRP A 410 30.75 -8.52 4.47
CA TRP A 410 32.09 -8.92 4.03
C TRP A 410 33.23 -8.52 4.98
N MET A 411 33.06 -7.38 5.67
CA MET A 411 34.14 -6.78 6.48
C MET A 411 34.00 -7.07 7.97
N THR A 412 32.88 -7.64 8.40
CA THR A 412 32.57 -7.87 9.83
C THR A 412 31.91 -9.24 10.02
N ASP A 413 31.94 -9.73 11.25
CA ASP A 413 31.26 -10.98 11.67
C ASP A 413 29.82 -10.75 12.12
N LEU A 414 29.17 -9.68 11.63
CA LEU A 414 27.78 -9.34 12.00
C LEU A 414 26.75 -10.33 11.43
N GLY A 415 27.07 -11.06 10.35
CA GLY A 415 26.18 -12.04 9.75
C GLY A 415 24.84 -11.41 9.34
N PRO A 416 23.69 -12.03 9.74
CA PRO A 416 22.37 -11.55 9.31
C PRO A 416 22.02 -10.15 9.83
N TYR A 417 22.64 -9.68 10.90
CA TYR A 417 22.39 -8.34 11.44
C TYR A 417 22.86 -7.23 10.49
N ALA A 418 23.87 -7.49 9.66
CA ALA A 418 24.35 -6.55 8.65
C ALA A 418 23.23 -6.07 7.71
N TYR A 419 22.32 -6.97 7.34
CA TYR A 419 21.20 -6.63 6.44
C TYR A 419 20.08 -5.84 7.13
N TRP A 420 19.85 -6.05 8.43
CA TRP A 420 18.97 -5.19 9.20
C TRP A 420 19.54 -3.78 9.36
N ILE A 421 20.84 -3.68 9.59
CA ILE A 421 21.55 -2.39 9.61
C ILE A 421 21.45 -1.71 8.24
N ALA A 422 21.56 -2.47 7.15
CA ALA A 422 21.39 -1.97 5.79
C ALA A 422 20.00 -1.33 5.56
N LEU A 423 18.94 -2.02 5.99
CA LEU A 423 17.57 -1.51 5.89
C LEU A 423 17.38 -0.22 6.71
N ILE A 424 17.92 -0.18 7.93
CA ILE A 424 17.88 1.01 8.78
C ILE A 424 18.67 2.17 8.17
N ALA A 425 19.90 1.93 7.70
CA ALA A 425 20.72 2.94 7.06
C ALA A 425 20.07 3.49 5.78
N GLY A 426 19.46 2.60 4.99
CA GLY A 426 18.72 2.97 3.79
C GLY A 426 17.52 3.86 4.11
N LEU A 427 16.68 3.46 5.06
CA LEU A 427 15.52 4.24 5.47
C LEU A 427 15.88 5.55 6.15
N MET A 428 16.92 5.55 7.01
CA MET A 428 17.43 6.76 7.66
C MET A 428 17.91 7.78 6.62
N SER A 429 18.66 7.33 5.61
CA SER A 429 19.12 8.18 4.51
C SER A 429 17.95 8.72 3.69
N ASN A 430 16.99 7.86 3.33
CA ASN A 430 15.78 8.25 2.63
C ASN A 430 14.96 9.27 3.45
N CYS A 431 14.78 9.04 4.73
CA CYS A 431 14.08 9.95 5.65
C CYS A 431 14.73 11.33 5.67
N PHE A 432 16.05 11.40 5.80
CA PHE A 432 16.80 12.67 5.79
C PHE A 432 16.63 13.41 4.46
N LEU A 433 16.81 12.72 3.35
CA LEU A 433 16.65 13.30 2.00
C LEU A 433 15.23 13.78 1.74
N LEU A 434 14.22 13.04 2.20
CA LEU A 434 12.81 13.42 2.11
C LEU A 434 12.50 14.68 2.95
N MET A 435 13.08 14.81 4.15
CA MET A 435 12.94 16.04 4.95
C MET A 435 13.51 17.26 4.25
N LEU A 436 14.68 17.13 3.62
CA LEU A 436 15.29 18.21 2.83
C LEU A 436 14.41 18.58 1.63
N ARG A 437 13.87 17.56 0.94
CA ARG A 437 12.97 17.78 -0.19
C ARG A 437 11.68 18.49 0.23
N LEU A 438 11.08 18.10 1.34
CA LEU A 438 9.88 18.74 1.86
C LEU A 438 10.11 20.23 2.15
N ARG A 439 11.22 20.56 2.82
CA ARG A 439 11.59 21.97 3.06
C ARG A 439 11.75 22.77 1.77
N SER A 440 12.40 22.19 0.77
CA SER A 440 12.57 22.82 -0.55
C SER A 440 11.23 23.08 -1.24
N VAL A 441 10.33 22.08 -1.23
CA VAL A 441 9.00 22.21 -1.84
C VAL A 441 8.18 23.28 -1.11
N GLN A 442 8.15 23.27 0.22
CA GLN A 442 7.44 24.27 1.01
C GLN A 442 7.95 25.69 0.73
N LYS A 443 9.27 25.89 0.67
CA LYS A 443 9.87 27.20 0.33
C LYS A 443 9.41 27.69 -1.04
N LYS A 444 9.44 26.83 -2.04
CA LYS A 444 8.99 27.18 -3.40
C LYS A 444 7.50 27.59 -3.47
N TYR A 445 6.65 26.96 -2.65
CA TYR A 445 5.22 27.32 -2.58
C TYR A 445 5.01 28.62 -1.80
N ASP A 446 5.80 28.92 -0.76
CA ASP A 446 5.78 30.20 -0.05
C ASP A 446 6.16 31.35 -0.99
N GLU A 447 7.23 31.22 -1.74
CA GLU A 447 7.69 32.23 -2.71
C GLU A 447 6.63 32.48 -3.79
N ARG A 448 5.96 31.44 -4.29
CA ARG A 448 4.84 31.60 -5.25
C ARG A 448 3.64 32.29 -4.63
N GLY A 449 3.32 32.00 -3.36
CA GLY A 449 2.24 32.68 -2.63
C GLY A 449 2.48 34.16 -2.46
N LEU A 450 3.73 34.58 -2.23
CA LEU A 450 4.13 35.99 -2.14
C LEU A 450 4.04 36.74 -3.49
N VAL A 451 4.19 36.04 -4.61
CA VAL A 451 4.09 36.63 -5.96
C VAL A 451 2.63 36.86 -6.39
N TYR A 452 1.69 36.03 -5.91
CA TYR A 452 0.26 36.13 -6.27
C TYR A 452 -0.60 36.79 -5.19
N GLY A 453 -0.01 37.20 -4.07
CA GLY A 453 -0.67 37.87 -2.95
C GLY A 453 -0.46 39.41 -2.93
N LYS A 454 0.03 40.01 -4.04
CA LYS A 454 0.09 41.44 -4.26
C LYS A 454 -0.94 41.90 -5.26
#